data_6cf41288a489fb0a1ef225e6295e7115
#
_entry.id   6cf41288a489fb0a1ef225e6295e7115
#
_cell.length_a   1.000
_cell.length_b   1.000
_cell.length_c   1.000
_cell.angle_alpha   90.00
_cell.angle_beta   90.00
_cell.angle_gamma   90.00
#
_symmetry.space_group_name_H-M   'P 1'
#
loop_
_entity.id
_entity.type
_entity.pdbx_description
1 polymer ?
#
loop_
_entity_poly.entity_id
_entity_poly.type
_entity_poly.pdbx_seq_one_letter_code
_entity_poly.pdbx_strand_id
1 'polypeptide(L)'
;MKYLFLSLFLAVAGVSMAQHSPSDGPGARLTPEAIAQLNKEAADFEAQLRIRPEDTELYVKLGFTYARLKKADDAQRAFENAVRLNPKKAIAHYMLGLIYEKKGLKDRAIQAWKACLDNTGDPQMRDTAIRHLHHLGAK
;
A
#
# COMPACT_ATOMS: atom_id res chain seq x y z
N MET A 1 33.79 -60.74 -24.79
CA MET A 1 32.65 -60.79 -23.92
C MET A 1 33.02 -60.14 -22.60
N LYS A 2 32.83 -58.85 -22.46
CA LYS A 2 32.94 -58.18 -21.16
C LYS A 2 31.93 -57.04 -21.15
N TYR A 3 30.86 -57.18 -20.43
CA TYR A 3 29.82 -56.19 -20.27
C TYR A 3 30.28 -55.15 -19.24
N LEU A 4 30.57 -53.95 -19.71
CA LEU A 4 30.78 -52.84 -18.81
C LEU A 4 29.42 -52.24 -18.45
N PHE A 5 29.01 -52.43 -17.20
CA PHE A 5 27.87 -51.72 -16.62
C PHE A 5 28.32 -50.31 -16.26
N LEU A 6 27.90 -49.35 -17.08
CA LEU A 6 28.06 -47.93 -16.77
C LEU A 6 26.87 -47.50 -15.89
N SER A 7 27.10 -47.45 -14.58
CA SER A 7 26.13 -46.92 -13.65
C SER A 7 25.96 -45.41 -13.84
N LEU A 8 24.86 -45.04 -14.42
CA LEU A 8 24.46 -43.63 -14.53
C LEU A 8 23.89 -43.17 -13.17
N PHE A 9 24.69 -42.46 -12.39
CA PHE A 9 24.24 -41.77 -11.19
C PHE A 9 23.39 -40.57 -11.63
N LEU A 10 22.09 -40.70 -11.53
CA LEU A 10 21.16 -39.58 -11.66
C LEU A 10 21.27 -38.75 -10.39
N ALA A 11 21.97 -37.63 -10.45
CA ALA A 11 21.94 -36.59 -9.43
C ALA A 11 20.54 -35.93 -9.47
N VAL A 12 19.70 -36.29 -8.53
CA VAL A 12 18.47 -35.57 -8.27
C VAL A 12 18.87 -34.21 -7.71
N ALA A 13 18.83 -33.20 -8.56
CA ALA A 13 18.93 -31.80 -8.13
C ALA A 13 17.75 -31.52 -7.19
N GLY A 14 18.07 -31.36 -5.90
CA GLY A 14 17.11 -30.94 -4.90
C GLY A 14 16.49 -29.61 -5.31
N VAL A 15 15.21 -29.62 -5.59
CA VAL A 15 14.40 -28.42 -5.67
C VAL A 15 14.42 -27.81 -4.26
N SER A 16 15.24 -26.78 -4.09
CA SER A 16 15.19 -25.92 -2.91
C SER A 16 13.83 -25.25 -2.93
N MET A 17 12.89 -25.82 -2.19
CA MET A 17 11.67 -25.10 -1.84
C MET A 17 12.11 -23.87 -1.06
N ALA A 18 11.99 -22.71 -1.71
CA ALA A 18 12.06 -21.42 -1.04
C ALA A 18 11.08 -21.49 0.14
N GLN A 19 11.62 -21.58 1.34
CA GLN A 19 10.84 -21.51 2.55
C GLN A 19 10.22 -20.14 2.61
N HIS A 20 8.93 -20.08 2.32
CA HIS A 20 8.11 -18.92 2.56
C HIS A 20 8.12 -18.67 4.06
N SER A 21 8.92 -17.72 4.51
CA SER A 21 8.95 -17.34 5.92
C SER A 21 7.63 -16.65 6.27
N PRO A 22 6.87 -17.15 7.24
CA PRO A 22 5.62 -16.52 7.66
C PRO A 22 5.93 -15.39 8.65
N SER A 23 6.44 -14.27 8.16
CA SER A 23 6.72 -13.09 8.99
C SER A 23 6.03 -11.80 8.53
N ASP A 24 5.07 -11.89 7.60
CA ASP A 24 4.34 -10.73 7.10
C ASP A 24 3.06 -10.43 7.92
N GLY A 25 3.20 -10.45 9.26
CA GLY A 25 2.17 -9.90 10.13
C GLY A 25 2.14 -8.36 10.05
N PRO A 26 1.00 -7.71 10.38
CA PRO A 26 0.87 -6.26 10.37
C PRO A 26 1.76 -5.65 11.47
N GLY A 27 3.03 -5.46 11.19
CA GLY A 27 4.06 -4.98 12.13
C GLY A 27 5.46 -5.48 11.80
N ALA A 28 5.63 -6.37 10.83
CA ALA A 28 6.93 -6.85 10.39
C ALA A 28 7.80 -5.66 9.91
N ARG A 29 9.04 -5.60 10.41
CA ARG A 29 10.01 -4.61 9.92
C ARG A 29 10.33 -4.93 8.47
N LEU A 30 10.24 -3.92 7.61
CA LEU A 30 10.68 -4.06 6.23
C LEU A 30 12.17 -4.41 6.20
N THR A 31 12.52 -5.40 5.38
CA THR A 31 13.93 -5.71 5.12
C THR A 31 14.57 -4.60 4.30
N PRO A 32 15.91 -4.45 4.33
CA PRO A 32 16.60 -3.47 3.48
C PRO A 32 16.28 -3.64 1.99
N GLU A 33 16.14 -4.89 1.53
CA GLU A 33 15.78 -5.21 0.14
C GLU A 33 14.35 -4.75 -0.19
N ALA A 34 13.41 -4.97 0.72
CA ALA A 34 12.03 -4.50 0.55
C ALA A 34 11.95 -2.97 0.53
N ILE A 35 12.76 -2.29 1.36
CA ILE A 35 12.85 -0.82 1.36
C ILE A 35 13.44 -0.33 0.03
N ALA A 36 14.51 -0.97 -0.48
CA ALA A 36 15.11 -0.61 -1.76
C ALA A 36 14.11 -0.79 -2.92
N GLN A 37 13.36 -1.89 -2.90
CA GLN A 37 12.34 -2.15 -3.92
C GLN A 37 11.20 -1.11 -3.86
N LEU A 38 10.73 -0.75 -2.69
CA LEU A 38 9.69 0.27 -2.53
C LEU A 38 10.18 1.67 -2.95
N ASN A 39 11.42 2.02 -2.67
CA ASN A 39 12.00 3.28 -3.14
C ASN A 39 12.09 3.33 -4.67
N LYS A 40 12.47 2.22 -5.30
CA LYS A 40 12.47 2.10 -6.76
C LYS A 40 11.05 2.24 -7.33
N GLU A 41 10.07 1.56 -6.74
CA GLU A 41 8.67 1.64 -7.13
C GLU A 41 8.13 3.08 -7.03
N ALA A 42 8.44 3.78 -5.94
CA ALA A 42 8.06 5.18 -5.78
C ALA A 42 8.68 6.07 -6.88
N ALA A 43 9.98 5.91 -7.17
CA ALA A 43 10.65 6.65 -8.22
C ALA A 43 10.05 6.36 -9.62
N ASP A 44 9.66 5.11 -9.89
CA ASP A 44 9.01 4.72 -11.14
C ASP A 44 7.62 5.39 -11.27
N PHE A 45 6.82 5.45 -10.19
CA PHE A 45 5.53 6.16 -10.21
C PHE A 45 5.72 7.67 -10.37
N GLU A 46 6.69 8.27 -9.71
CA GLU A 46 7.02 9.68 -9.89
C GLU A 46 7.42 10.02 -11.34
N ALA A 47 8.23 9.15 -11.96
CA ALA A 47 8.60 9.30 -13.36
C ALA A 47 7.39 9.21 -14.30
N GLN A 48 6.45 8.29 -14.03
CA GLN A 48 5.20 8.16 -14.78
C GLN A 48 4.30 9.40 -14.59
N LEU A 49 4.24 9.97 -13.38
CA LEU A 49 3.46 11.17 -13.08
C LEU A 49 4.01 12.43 -13.77
N ARG A 50 5.30 12.48 -14.10
CA ARG A 50 5.85 13.57 -14.95
C ARG A 50 5.28 13.55 -16.37
N ILE A 51 4.92 12.36 -16.86
CA ILE A 51 4.34 12.16 -18.19
C ILE A 51 2.81 12.27 -18.13
N ARG A 52 2.19 11.78 -17.06
CA ARG A 52 0.75 11.73 -16.82
C ARG A 52 0.37 12.39 -15.50
N PRO A 53 0.48 13.71 -15.38
CA PRO A 53 0.30 14.42 -14.09
C PRO A 53 -1.13 14.39 -13.54
N GLU A 54 -2.12 13.99 -14.34
CA GLU A 54 -3.53 13.91 -13.96
C GLU A 54 -4.00 12.44 -13.73
N ASP A 55 -3.08 11.51 -13.62
CA ASP A 55 -3.41 10.11 -13.38
C ASP A 55 -3.65 9.85 -11.88
N THR A 56 -4.91 9.87 -11.49
CA THR A 56 -5.35 9.63 -10.10
C THR A 56 -4.85 8.30 -9.55
N GLU A 57 -4.86 7.23 -10.36
CA GLU A 57 -4.44 5.89 -9.91
C GLU A 57 -2.94 5.85 -9.59
N LEU A 58 -2.13 6.56 -10.35
CA LEU A 58 -0.69 6.68 -10.04
C LEU A 58 -0.45 7.37 -8.71
N TYR A 59 -1.19 8.43 -8.39
CA TYR A 59 -1.09 9.06 -7.07
C TYR A 59 -1.54 8.15 -5.94
N VAL A 60 -2.59 7.36 -6.14
CA VAL A 60 -3.04 6.37 -5.15
C VAL A 60 -1.96 5.31 -4.92
N LYS A 61 -1.37 4.75 -5.98
CA LYS A 61 -0.28 3.78 -5.89
C LYS A 61 0.94 4.36 -5.18
N LEU A 62 1.35 5.56 -5.56
CA LEU A 62 2.46 6.28 -4.93
C LEU A 62 2.20 6.51 -3.44
N GLY A 63 0.99 6.92 -3.08
CA GLY A 63 0.57 7.11 -1.70
C GLY A 63 0.69 5.83 -0.86
N PHE A 64 0.27 4.69 -1.40
CA PHE A 64 0.43 3.40 -0.73
C PHE A 64 1.90 2.99 -0.60
N THR A 65 2.71 3.21 -1.62
CA THR A 65 4.15 2.93 -1.57
C THR A 65 4.84 3.75 -0.49
N TYR A 66 4.54 5.05 -0.39
CA TYR A 66 5.05 5.90 0.69
C TYR A 66 4.52 5.51 2.07
N ALA A 67 3.25 5.11 2.17
CA ALA A 67 2.69 4.62 3.44
C ALA A 67 3.42 3.36 3.93
N ARG A 68 3.73 2.42 3.03
CA ARG A 68 4.55 1.23 3.35
C ARG A 68 5.97 1.60 3.79
N LEU A 69 6.56 2.62 3.18
CA LEU A 69 7.87 3.18 3.57
C LEU A 69 7.80 3.99 4.88
N LYS A 70 6.62 4.13 5.50
CA LYS A 70 6.37 4.97 6.68
C LYS A 70 6.70 6.45 6.45
N LYS A 71 6.68 6.90 5.20
CA LYS A 71 6.84 8.30 4.79
C LYS A 71 5.46 8.98 4.78
N ALA A 72 4.96 9.30 5.98
CA ALA A 72 3.58 9.78 6.16
C ALA A 72 3.29 11.09 5.42
N ASP A 73 4.23 12.02 5.38
CA ASP A 73 4.05 13.32 4.70
C ASP A 73 4.01 13.15 3.18
N ASP A 74 4.85 12.28 2.63
CA ASP A 74 4.84 11.96 1.19
C ASP A 74 3.57 11.22 0.80
N ALA A 75 3.13 10.26 1.62
CA ALA A 75 1.87 9.55 1.42
C ALA A 75 0.68 10.53 1.46
N GLN A 76 0.65 11.45 2.42
CA GLN A 76 -0.38 12.47 2.52
C GLN A 76 -0.46 13.29 1.24
N ARG A 77 0.67 13.83 0.75
CA ARG A 77 0.70 14.63 -0.48
C ARG A 77 0.20 13.85 -1.69
N ALA A 78 0.58 12.59 -1.81
CA ALA A 78 0.10 11.74 -2.90
C ALA A 78 -1.42 11.53 -2.85
N PHE A 79 -1.98 11.19 -1.70
CA PHE A 79 -3.44 11.02 -1.56
C PHE A 79 -4.21 12.34 -1.68
N GLU A 80 -3.65 13.47 -1.21
CA GLU A 80 -4.25 14.79 -1.42
C GLU A 80 -4.32 15.16 -2.92
N ASN A 81 -3.29 14.83 -3.71
CA ASN A 81 -3.36 14.97 -5.17
C ASN A 81 -4.40 14.05 -5.79
N ALA A 82 -4.52 12.82 -5.32
CA ALA A 82 -5.53 11.89 -5.80
C ALA A 82 -6.95 12.43 -5.59
N VAL A 83 -7.29 12.96 -4.40
CA VAL A 83 -8.62 13.52 -4.13
C VAL A 83 -8.86 14.87 -4.81
N ARG A 84 -7.80 15.64 -5.08
CA ARG A 84 -7.91 16.87 -5.88
C ARG A 84 -8.30 16.55 -7.31
N LEU A 85 -7.74 15.51 -7.91
CA LEU A 85 -8.04 15.06 -9.27
C LEU A 85 -9.38 14.31 -9.36
N ASN A 86 -9.66 13.47 -8.37
CA ASN A 86 -10.91 12.73 -8.27
C ASN A 86 -11.47 12.81 -6.84
N PRO A 87 -12.34 13.79 -6.54
CA PRO A 87 -12.94 13.96 -5.21
C PRO A 87 -13.79 12.77 -4.75
N LYS A 88 -14.17 11.88 -5.66
CA LYS A 88 -14.96 10.67 -5.35
C LYS A 88 -14.10 9.45 -5.07
N LYS A 89 -12.77 9.57 -5.05
CA LYS A 89 -11.87 8.44 -4.80
C LYS A 89 -11.89 8.04 -3.32
N ALA A 90 -12.84 7.18 -2.95
CA ALA A 90 -13.09 6.77 -1.56
C ALA A 90 -11.84 6.24 -0.86
N ILE A 91 -11.02 5.42 -1.53
CA ILE A 91 -9.80 4.86 -0.93
C ILE A 91 -8.77 5.94 -0.55
N ALA A 92 -8.66 7.01 -1.33
CA ALA A 92 -7.76 8.11 -1.02
C ALA A 92 -8.25 8.89 0.21
N HIS A 93 -9.55 9.13 0.34
CA HIS A 93 -10.15 9.72 1.53
C HIS A 93 -9.97 8.84 2.77
N TYR A 94 -10.13 7.52 2.62
CA TYR A 94 -9.87 6.54 3.68
C TYR A 94 -8.44 6.66 4.21
N MET A 95 -7.46 6.65 3.32
CA MET A 95 -6.05 6.77 3.69
C MET A 95 -5.72 8.12 4.32
N LEU A 96 -6.30 9.20 3.82
CA LEU A 96 -6.17 10.53 4.43
C LEU A 96 -6.78 10.58 5.83
N GLY A 97 -7.92 9.93 6.04
CA GLY A 97 -8.53 9.79 7.37
C GLY A 97 -7.55 9.19 8.38
N LEU A 98 -6.95 8.05 8.03
CA LEU A 98 -5.94 7.39 8.87
C LEU A 98 -4.70 8.27 9.12
N ILE A 99 -4.19 8.93 8.07
CA ILE A 99 -3.00 9.78 8.17
C ILE A 99 -3.29 10.99 9.07
N TYR A 100 -4.42 11.67 8.89
CA TYR A 100 -4.80 12.83 9.68
C TYR A 100 -5.04 12.48 11.15
N GLU A 101 -5.67 11.34 11.44
CA GLU A 101 -5.82 10.88 12.83
C GLU A 101 -4.46 10.64 13.49
N LYS A 102 -3.57 9.94 12.79
CA LYS A 102 -2.20 9.68 13.29
C LYS A 102 -1.43 10.98 13.57
N LYS A 103 -1.68 12.03 12.80
CA LYS A 103 -1.08 13.36 12.98
C LYS A 103 -1.82 14.23 13.99
N GLY A 104 -2.93 13.77 14.57
CA GLY A 104 -3.76 14.55 15.50
C GLY A 104 -4.58 15.66 14.83
N LEU A 105 -4.72 15.63 13.50
CA LEU A 105 -5.48 16.61 12.72
C LEU A 105 -6.96 16.23 12.67
N LYS A 106 -7.61 16.33 13.82
CA LYS A 106 -8.97 15.82 14.06
C LYS A 106 -9.99 16.29 13.01
N ASP A 107 -10.06 17.61 12.76
CA ASP A 107 -11.06 18.16 11.85
C ASP A 107 -10.85 17.68 10.40
N ARG A 108 -9.60 17.59 9.96
CA ARG A 108 -9.26 17.05 8.64
C ARG A 108 -9.58 15.56 8.56
N ALA A 109 -9.34 14.81 9.64
CA ALA A 109 -9.69 13.39 9.70
C ALA A 109 -11.20 13.19 9.57
N ILE A 110 -12.01 13.97 10.29
CA ILE A 110 -13.49 13.92 10.20
C ILE A 110 -13.94 14.20 8.76
N GLN A 111 -13.40 15.23 8.11
CA GLN A 111 -13.74 15.54 6.73
C GLN A 111 -13.40 14.40 5.78
N ALA A 112 -12.21 13.81 5.93
CA ALA A 112 -11.77 12.69 5.11
C ALA A 112 -12.65 11.44 5.33
N TRP A 113 -13.00 11.11 6.56
CA TRP A 113 -13.89 9.98 6.85
C TRP A 113 -15.30 10.18 6.33
N LYS A 114 -15.86 11.40 6.44
CA LYS A 114 -17.15 11.73 5.83
C LYS A 114 -17.11 11.56 4.31
N ALA A 115 -16.10 12.10 3.66
CA ALA A 115 -15.93 11.96 2.21
C ALA A 115 -15.73 10.49 1.78
N CYS A 116 -15.02 9.70 2.57
CA CYS A 116 -14.91 8.26 2.35
C CYS A 116 -16.29 7.59 2.44
N LEU A 117 -17.05 7.86 3.48
CA LEU A 117 -18.38 7.30 3.70
C LEU A 117 -19.36 7.65 2.58
N ASP A 118 -19.30 8.88 2.08
CA ASP A 118 -20.20 9.37 1.03
C ASP A 118 -19.88 8.76 -0.35
N ASN A 119 -18.65 8.31 -0.57
CA ASN A 119 -18.20 7.86 -1.88
C ASN A 119 -17.88 6.36 -1.96
N THR A 120 -17.92 5.62 -0.84
CA THR A 120 -17.61 4.19 -0.87
C THR A 120 -18.84 3.33 -1.13
N GLY A 121 -18.68 2.32 -2.01
CA GLY A 121 -19.62 1.21 -2.13
C GLY A 121 -19.21 -0.04 -1.33
N ASP A 122 -18.01 -0.02 -0.72
CA ASP A 122 -17.48 -1.14 0.04
C ASP A 122 -18.04 -1.15 1.47
N PRO A 123 -18.77 -2.20 1.90
CA PRO A 123 -19.33 -2.28 3.25
C PRO A 123 -18.28 -2.21 4.37
N GLN A 124 -17.11 -2.83 4.19
CA GLN A 124 -16.05 -2.84 5.20
C GLN A 124 -15.43 -1.44 5.38
N MET A 125 -15.21 -0.75 4.27
CA MET A 125 -14.70 0.63 4.28
C MET A 125 -15.74 1.56 4.92
N ARG A 126 -17.02 1.36 4.63
CA ARG A 126 -18.14 2.10 5.23
C ARG A 126 -18.18 1.93 6.75
N ASP A 127 -18.16 0.69 7.23
CA ASP A 127 -18.19 0.39 8.67
C ASP A 127 -16.97 0.97 9.39
N THR A 128 -15.81 0.92 8.75
CA THR A 128 -14.60 1.52 9.31
C THR A 128 -14.72 3.03 9.41
N ALA A 129 -15.19 3.71 8.37
CA ALA A 129 -15.39 5.17 8.40
C ALA A 129 -16.39 5.59 9.50
N ILE A 130 -17.49 4.84 9.68
CA ILE A 130 -18.46 5.09 10.74
C ILE A 130 -17.81 4.97 12.12
N ARG A 131 -17.03 3.92 12.38
CA ARG A 131 -16.33 3.72 13.65
C ARG A 131 -15.37 4.86 13.97
N HIS A 132 -14.57 5.28 12.98
CA HIS A 132 -13.64 6.38 13.16
C HIS A 132 -14.34 7.71 13.41
N LEU A 133 -15.42 8.00 12.67
CA LEU A 133 -16.24 9.20 12.91
C LEU A 133 -16.84 9.21 14.32
N HIS A 134 -17.36 8.08 14.78
CA HIS A 134 -17.89 7.95 16.14
C HIS A 134 -16.77 8.16 17.19
N HIS A 135 -15.61 7.56 17.01
CA HIS A 135 -14.46 7.73 17.90
C HIS A 135 -13.99 9.19 17.96
N LEU A 136 -14.00 9.89 16.83
CA LEU A 136 -13.67 11.31 16.77
C LEU A 136 -14.78 12.23 17.33
N GLY A 137 -15.91 11.69 17.75
CA GLY A 137 -17.03 12.47 18.25
C GLY A 137 -17.73 13.31 17.18
N ALA A 138 -17.64 12.91 15.92
CA ALA A 138 -18.36 13.54 14.82
C ALA A 138 -19.86 13.18 14.91
N LYS A 139 -20.72 14.18 14.85
CA LYS A 139 -22.19 14.04 14.78
C LYS A 139 -22.65 14.02 13.33
#